data_b8435a49b1181d0526e7849f70d24781
#
_entry.id   b8435a49b1181d0526e7849f70d24781
#
_cell.length_a   1.000
_cell.length_b   1.000
_cell.length_c   1.000
_cell.angle_alpha   90.00
_cell.angle_beta   90.00
_cell.angle_gamma   90.00
#
_symmetry.space_group_name_H-M   'P 1'
#
loop_
_entity.id
_entity.type
_entity.pdbx_description
1 polymer ?
#
loop_
_entity_poly.entity_id
_entity_poly.type
_entity_poly.pdbx_seq_one_letter_code
_entity_poly.pdbx_strand_id
1 'polypeptide(L)'
;RLKPASGLGSLDAVKKGIGFKLHPNFVVDANTLMPYGFAGIRVWHRTPENKVLKKHKERVHISQKESNKWLDGNRSAQTYLQQAERVIVIQDREGDIYEQFATQWEPNIFLLIRSRCNRGLVDGEKLWDKLAATKSIGIYKCIIEENTHKKIPSRAAIFEVRVSKVI
;
A
#
# COMPACT_ATOMS: atom_id res chain seq x y z
N ARG A 1 -10.37 28.90 16.34
CA ARG A 1 -10.00 28.33 15.03
C ARG A 1 -8.53 27.97 15.07
N LEU A 2 -8.18 26.67 14.93
CA LEU A 2 -6.80 26.21 14.91
C LEU A 2 -6.07 26.86 13.74
N LYS A 3 -4.95 27.52 14.03
CA LYS A 3 -4.03 28.04 13.01
C LYS A 3 -2.97 26.98 12.70
N PRO A 4 -2.39 26.96 11.49
CA PRO A 4 -1.21 26.15 11.22
C PRO A 4 -0.12 26.57 12.23
N ALA A 5 0.16 25.72 13.17
CA ALA A 5 1.25 25.86 14.13
C ALA A 5 2.35 24.86 13.73
N SER A 6 3.54 24.99 14.35
CA SER A 6 4.63 24.04 14.12
C SER A 6 4.15 22.59 14.30
N GLY A 7 4.35 21.75 13.30
CA GLY A 7 3.92 20.34 13.30
C GLY A 7 2.50 20.09 12.80
N LEU A 8 1.69 21.12 12.51
CA LEU A 8 0.37 20.97 11.93
C LEU A 8 0.30 21.57 10.54
N GLY A 9 -0.34 20.87 9.61
CA GLY A 9 -0.52 21.31 8.24
C GLY A 9 -1.84 20.85 7.64
N SER A 10 -2.04 21.04 6.35
CA SER A 10 -3.27 20.64 5.66
C SER A 10 -3.38 19.11 5.60
N LEU A 11 -4.51 18.56 6.04
CA LEU A 11 -4.81 17.13 5.95
C LEU A 11 -5.17 16.71 4.52
N ASP A 12 -5.87 17.56 3.79
CA ASP A 12 -6.42 17.28 2.48
C ASP A 12 -6.24 18.48 1.53
N ALA A 13 -6.22 18.18 0.24
CA ALA A 13 -6.15 19.21 -0.80
C ALA A 13 -7.47 20.02 -0.92
N VAL A 14 -8.60 19.40 -0.57
CA VAL A 14 -9.95 19.93 -0.74
C VAL A 14 -10.55 20.44 0.56
N LYS A 15 -10.39 19.69 1.64
CA LYS A 15 -10.91 20.08 2.95
C LYS A 15 -9.89 20.93 3.71
N LYS A 16 -10.33 22.03 4.30
CA LYS A 16 -9.49 22.96 5.10
C LYS A 16 -9.14 22.41 6.50
N GLY A 17 -9.08 21.07 6.65
CA GLY A 17 -8.69 20.45 7.92
C GLY A 17 -7.21 20.67 8.22
N ILE A 18 -6.89 21.02 9.45
CA ILE A 18 -5.52 21.17 9.96
C ILE A 18 -5.22 19.99 10.87
N GLY A 19 -4.05 19.39 10.72
CA GLY A 19 -3.62 18.25 11.52
C GLY A 19 -2.34 17.63 10.99
N PHE A 20 -2.08 16.43 11.40
CA PHE A 20 -1.00 15.57 10.90
C PHE A 20 -1.56 14.25 10.38
N LYS A 21 -0.77 13.57 9.58
CA LYS A 21 -1.05 12.21 9.08
C LYS A 21 -0.21 11.22 9.83
N LEU A 22 -0.81 10.08 10.12
CA LEU A 22 -0.18 8.95 10.76
C LEU A 22 -0.22 7.74 9.83
N HIS A 23 0.90 7.06 9.68
CA HIS A 23 1.00 5.81 8.92
C HIS A 23 1.74 4.77 9.76
N PRO A 24 1.02 3.94 10.50
CA PRO A 24 1.61 2.88 11.31
C PRO A 24 1.85 1.62 10.46
N ASN A 25 2.93 0.91 10.76
CA ASN A 25 3.17 -0.46 10.30
C ASN A 25 2.77 -1.42 11.41
N PHE A 26 1.56 -1.90 11.34
CA PHE A 26 1.00 -2.82 12.32
C PHE A 26 1.51 -4.24 12.08
N VAL A 27 1.95 -4.90 13.13
CA VAL A 27 2.52 -6.25 13.10
C VAL A 27 1.59 -7.22 13.78
N VAL A 28 1.27 -8.30 13.09
CA VAL A 28 0.45 -9.40 13.60
C VAL A 28 1.12 -10.74 13.32
N ASP A 29 0.89 -11.70 14.16
CA ASP A 29 1.23 -13.10 13.88
C ASP A 29 0.37 -13.63 12.73
N ALA A 30 1.01 -14.27 11.74
CA ALA A 30 0.32 -14.71 10.53
C ALA A 30 -0.64 -15.88 10.75
N ASN A 31 -0.44 -16.69 11.80
CA ASN A 31 -1.25 -17.86 12.10
C ASN A 31 -2.41 -17.54 13.04
N THR A 32 -2.11 -16.75 14.09
CA THR A 32 -3.06 -16.48 15.17
C THR A 32 -3.75 -15.13 15.03
N LEU A 33 -3.23 -14.25 14.16
CA LEU A 33 -3.63 -12.85 14.01
C LEU A 33 -3.45 -12.02 15.30
N MET A 34 -2.68 -12.51 16.25
CA MET A 34 -2.36 -11.77 17.47
C MET A 34 -1.52 -10.53 17.15
N PRO A 35 -1.88 -9.37 17.68
CA PRO A 35 -1.14 -8.14 17.46
C PRO A 35 0.16 -8.14 18.30
N TYR A 36 1.29 -7.87 17.66
CA TYR A 36 2.58 -7.64 18.31
C TYR A 36 2.88 -6.15 18.54
N GLY A 37 2.21 -5.24 17.82
CA GLY A 37 2.45 -3.82 17.92
C GLY A 37 2.80 -3.19 16.58
N PHE A 38 3.80 -2.31 16.55
CA PHE A 38 4.18 -1.55 15.36
C PHE A 38 5.67 -1.70 15.07
N ALA A 39 6.01 -2.09 13.85
CA ALA A 39 7.39 -2.05 13.36
C ALA A 39 7.86 -0.62 13.08
N GLY A 40 6.95 0.32 12.90
CA GLY A 40 7.26 1.72 12.70
C GLY A 40 6.00 2.57 12.60
N ILE A 41 6.15 3.84 12.93
CA ILE A 41 5.07 4.83 12.79
C ILE A 41 5.66 6.07 12.13
N ARG A 42 5.14 6.43 10.96
CA ARG A 42 5.49 7.69 10.31
C ARG A 42 4.42 8.74 10.58
N VAL A 43 4.88 9.89 11.04
CA VAL A 43 4.03 11.07 11.27
C VAL A 43 4.49 12.19 10.36
N TRP A 44 3.58 12.82 9.64
CA TRP A 44 3.91 14.01 8.82
C TRP A 44 2.70 14.92 8.62
N HIS A 45 2.97 16.10 8.14
CA HIS A 45 1.95 17.08 7.72
C HIS A 45 2.28 17.61 6.33
N ARG A 46 1.29 18.14 5.65
CA ARG A 46 1.48 18.78 4.34
C ARG A 46 1.75 20.27 4.54
N THR A 47 2.87 20.73 4.00
CA THR A 47 3.21 22.16 3.93
C THR A 47 2.79 22.74 2.57
N PRO A 48 2.72 24.10 2.45
CA PRO A 48 2.46 24.75 1.16
C PRO A 48 3.48 24.39 0.08
N GLU A 49 4.76 24.20 0.44
CA GLU A 49 5.85 23.81 -0.46
C GLU A 49 5.56 22.43 -1.09
N ASN A 50 4.99 21.51 -0.34
CA ASN A 50 4.59 20.19 -0.84
C ASN A 50 3.50 20.26 -1.91
N LYS A 51 2.78 21.39 -2.04
CA LYS A 51 1.81 21.61 -3.13
C LYS A 51 2.50 21.96 -4.45
N VAL A 52 3.63 22.67 -4.39
CA VAL A 52 4.42 23.03 -5.58
C VAL A 52 5.04 21.76 -6.18
N LEU A 53 5.55 20.87 -5.35
CA LEU A 53 6.11 19.58 -5.79
C LEU A 53 5.09 18.70 -6.51
N LYS A 54 3.78 18.87 -6.26
CA LYS A 54 2.72 18.13 -6.98
C LYS A 54 2.61 18.47 -8.46
N LYS A 55 3.00 19.67 -8.90
CA LYS A 55 2.96 20.07 -10.30
C LYS A 55 4.04 19.38 -11.16
N HIS A 56 5.12 18.88 -10.53
CA HIS A 56 6.26 18.25 -11.18
C HIS A 56 6.58 16.86 -10.61
N LYS A 57 5.53 16.09 -10.29
CA LYS A 57 5.64 14.78 -9.62
C LYS A 57 6.61 13.80 -10.27
N GLU A 58 6.71 13.84 -11.59
CA GLU A 58 7.55 12.91 -12.37
C GLU A 58 9.05 13.15 -12.16
N ARG A 59 9.45 14.38 -11.82
CA ARG A 59 10.85 14.81 -11.67
C ARG A 59 11.34 14.80 -10.21
N VAL A 60 10.44 14.53 -9.27
CA VAL A 60 10.76 14.56 -7.84
C VAL A 60 11.22 13.18 -7.39
N HIS A 61 12.38 13.10 -6.70
CA HIS A 61 12.88 11.85 -6.15
C HIS A 61 11.89 11.27 -5.13
N ILE A 62 11.84 9.93 -5.05
CA ILE A 62 10.86 9.22 -4.19
C ILE A 62 10.92 9.66 -2.73
N SER A 63 12.11 9.96 -2.20
CA SER A 63 12.29 10.41 -0.80
C SER A 63 11.51 11.68 -0.45
N GLN A 64 11.17 12.50 -1.45
CA GLN A 64 10.39 13.73 -1.30
C GLN A 64 8.89 13.53 -1.56
N LYS A 65 8.48 12.32 -1.98
CA LYS A 65 7.08 11.99 -2.23
C LYS A 65 6.40 11.40 -0.98
N GLU A 66 5.10 11.67 -0.80
CA GLU A 66 4.33 11.03 0.27
C GLU A 66 4.32 9.49 0.15
N SER A 67 4.45 8.97 -1.08
CA SER A 67 4.53 7.53 -1.34
C SER A 67 5.78 6.85 -0.76
N ASN A 68 6.82 7.63 -0.39
CA ASN A 68 8.00 7.09 0.31
C ASN A 68 7.63 6.41 1.65
N LYS A 69 6.48 6.75 2.23
CA LYS A 69 5.97 6.08 3.44
C LYS A 69 5.92 4.55 3.31
N TRP A 70 5.66 4.04 2.11
CA TRP A 70 5.58 2.61 1.84
C TRP A 70 6.96 1.95 1.88
N LEU A 71 7.97 2.60 1.29
CA LEU A 71 9.37 2.14 1.37
C LEU A 71 9.91 2.22 2.79
N ASP A 72 9.62 3.32 3.50
CA ASP A 72 10.04 3.49 4.89
C ASP A 72 9.41 2.42 5.79
N GLY A 73 8.16 2.06 5.51
CA GLY A 73 7.47 0.97 6.19
C GLY A 73 8.18 -0.37 6.02
N ASN A 74 8.57 -0.71 4.80
CA ASN A 74 9.30 -1.94 4.52
C ASN A 74 10.68 -1.93 5.18
N ARG A 75 11.39 -0.80 5.15
CA ARG A 75 12.70 -0.67 5.84
C ARG A 75 12.55 -0.85 7.35
N SER A 76 11.49 -0.30 7.93
CA SER A 76 11.21 -0.52 9.36
C SER A 76 10.93 -1.99 9.66
N ALA A 77 10.11 -2.66 8.82
CA ALA A 77 9.85 -4.09 8.97
C ALA A 77 11.15 -4.90 8.86
N GLN A 78 11.99 -4.61 7.88
CA GLN A 78 13.30 -5.24 7.69
C GLN A 78 14.21 -5.05 8.91
N THR A 79 14.24 -3.86 9.50
CA THR A 79 15.09 -3.53 10.65
C THR A 79 14.62 -4.22 11.93
N TYR A 80 13.33 -4.17 12.21
CA TYR A 80 12.81 -4.62 13.50
C TYR A 80 12.36 -6.08 13.51
N LEU A 81 12.14 -6.69 12.34
CA LEU A 81 11.69 -8.08 12.21
C LEU A 81 12.73 -8.98 11.53
N GLN A 82 14.00 -8.61 11.58
CA GLN A 82 15.10 -9.35 10.94
C GLN A 82 15.26 -10.79 11.47
N GLN A 83 14.82 -11.07 12.67
CA GLN A 83 14.88 -12.42 13.26
C GLN A 83 13.65 -13.28 12.90
N ALA A 84 12.64 -12.71 12.28
CA ALA A 84 11.49 -13.48 11.84
C ALA A 84 11.87 -14.34 10.63
N GLU A 85 11.44 -15.59 10.62
CA GLU A 85 11.66 -16.50 9.48
C GLU A 85 11.04 -15.95 8.19
N ARG A 86 9.87 -15.33 8.29
CA ARG A 86 9.15 -14.76 7.16
C ARG A 86 8.34 -13.53 7.59
N VAL A 87 8.47 -12.47 6.84
CA VAL A 87 7.70 -11.24 7.02
C VAL A 87 6.94 -10.94 5.72
N ILE A 88 5.62 -10.89 5.79
CA ILE A 88 4.77 -10.53 4.66
C ILE A 88 4.28 -9.11 4.88
N VAL A 89 4.77 -8.17 4.10
CA VAL A 89 4.33 -6.77 4.16
C VAL A 89 3.15 -6.58 3.22
N ILE A 90 1.98 -6.31 3.81
CA ILE A 90 0.72 -6.14 3.07
C ILE A 90 0.47 -4.66 2.83
N GLN A 91 0.25 -4.28 1.58
CA GLN A 91 0.02 -2.89 1.20
C GLN A 91 -1.18 -2.78 0.24
N ASP A 92 -1.89 -1.67 0.35
CA ASP A 92 -2.96 -1.36 -0.58
C ASP A 92 -2.40 -0.86 -1.93
N ARG A 93 -3.30 -0.47 -2.85
CA ARG A 93 -2.94 0.02 -4.18
C ARG A 93 -2.08 1.30 -4.20
N GLU A 94 -1.97 2.04 -3.09
CA GLU A 94 -1.06 3.18 -3.01
C GLU A 94 0.40 2.75 -2.87
N GLY A 95 0.66 1.52 -2.39
CA GLY A 95 1.97 0.89 -2.34
C GLY A 95 2.45 0.34 -3.69
N ASP A 96 1.59 0.29 -4.71
CA ASP A 96 1.92 -0.19 -6.05
C ASP A 96 2.75 0.86 -6.83
N ILE A 97 4.00 1.04 -6.42
CA ILE A 97 4.97 1.97 -7.00
C ILE A 97 6.20 1.21 -7.49
N TYR A 98 6.83 1.72 -8.55
CA TYR A 98 7.99 1.09 -9.18
C TYR A 98 9.11 0.80 -8.18
N GLU A 99 9.40 1.74 -7.31
CA GLU A 99 10.50 1.67 -6.34
C GLU A 99 10.36 0.49 -5.35
N GLN A 100 9.14 0.00 -5.08
CA GLN A 100 8.91 -1.19 -4.26
C GLN A 100 9.49 -2.45 -4.92
N PHE A 101 9.33 -2.55 -6.23
CA PHE A 101 9.77 -3.71 -7.02
C PHE A 101 11.24 -3.60 -7.42
N ALA A 102 11.75 -2.38 -7.57
CA ALA A 102 13.15 -2.12 -7.91
C ALA A 102 14.09 -2.19 -6.71
N THR A 103 13.58 -2.16 -5.48
CA THR A 103 14.37 -2.27 -4.26
C THR A 103 14.66 -3.74 -3.94
N GLN A 104 15.93 -4.06 -3.70
CA GLN A 104 16.30 -5.37 -3.18
C GLN A 104 15.99 -5.42 -1.67
N TRP A 105 15.05 -6.25 -1.30
CA TRP A 105 14.69 -6.50 0.09
C TRP A 105 15.45 -7.71 0.64
N GLU A 106 15.55 -7.81 1.97
CA GLU A 106 16.12 -8.98 2.62
C GLU A 106 15.34 -10.26 2.28
N PRO A 107 15.99 -11.45 2.25
CA PRO A 107 15.37 -12.69 1.79
C PRO A 107 14.12 -13.13 2.55
N ASN A 108 13.96 -12.67 3.80
CA ASN A 108 12.79 -12.96 4.61
C ASN A 108 11.62 -11.99 4.41
N ILE A 109 11.80 -10.92 3.60
CA ILE A 109 10.77 -9.90 3.33
C ILE A 109 10.04 -10.22 2.04
N PHE A 110 8.75 -10.43 2.12
CA PHE A 110 7.84 -10.67 1.01
C PHE A 110 6.82 -9.55 0.91
N LEU A 111 6.55 -9.08 -0.30
CA LEU A 111 5.58 -8.01 -0.54
C LEU A 111 4.27 -8.60 -1.07
N LEU A 112 3.15 -8.25 -0.45
CA LEU A 112 1.81 -8.50 -0.94
C LEU A 112 1.14 -7.15 -1.22
N ILE A 113 1.19 -6.70 -2.46
CA ILE A 113 0.72 -5.38 -2.87
C ILE A 113 -0.48 -5.52 -3.80
N ARG A 114 -1.57 -4.82 -3.49
CA ARG A 114 -2.71 -4.74 -4.39
C ARG A 114 -2.35 -3.94 -5.63
N SER A 115 -2.40 -4.55 -6.82
CA SER A 115 -2.10 -3.85 -8.07
C SER A 115 -3.08 -2.70 -8.33
N ARG A 116 -2.52 -1.57 -8.75
CA ARG A 116 -3.24 -0.37 -9.15
C ARG A 116 -3.32 -0.22 -10.66
N CYS A 117 -2.26 -0.62 -11.37
CA CYS A 117 -2.06 -0.34 -12.77
C CYS A 117 -1.87 -1.62 -13.58
N ASN A 118 -2.37 -1.65 -14.81
CA ASN A 118 -2.06 -2.70 -15.79
C ASN A 118 -0.67 -2.41 -16.38
N ARG A 119 0.38 -2.75 -15.62
CA ARG A 119 1.77 -2.48 -15.98
C ARG A 119 2.28 -3.40 -17.07
N GLY A 120 3.24 -2.89 -17.88
CA GLY A 120 3.98 -3.72 -18.83
C GLY A 120 4.89 -4.69 -18.11
N LEU A 121 5.01 -5.88 -18.66
CA LEU A 121 5.93 -6.94 -18.26
C LEU A 121 7.13 -6.97 -19.22
N VAL A 122 8.18 -7.69 -18.84
CA VAL A 122 9.41 -7.79 -19.63
C VAL A 122 9.16 -8.43 -21.00
N ASP A 123 8.21 -9.35 -21.10
CA ASP A 123 7.79 -10.01 -22.34
C ASP A 123 6.94 -9.13 -23.28
N GLY A 124 6.67 -7.89 -22.90
CA GLY A 124 5.86 -6.93 -23.66
C GLY A 124 4.35 -7.04 -23.40
N GLU A 125 3.89 -8.07 -22.70
CA GLU A 125 2.50 -8.19 -22.29
C GLU A 125 2.15 -7.22 -21.16
N LYS A 126 0.87 -7.11 -20.86
CA LYS A 126 0.39 -6.38 -19.69
C LYS A 126 -0.10 -7.33 -18.61
N LEU A 127 0.14 -6.95 -17.35
CA LEU A 127 -0.13 -7.78 -16.19
C LEU A 127 -1.55 -8.35 -16.15
N TRP A 128 -2.56 -7.51 -16.37
CA TRP A 128 -3.95 -7.95 -16.27
C TRP A 128 -4.35 -8.82 -17.45
N ASP A 129 -3.84 -8.54 -18.64
CA ASP A 129 -4.12 -9.32 -19.85
C ASP A 129 -3.52 -10.72 -19.72
N LYS A 130 -2.28 -10.82 -19.24
CA LYS A 130 -1.62 -12.10 -18.94
C LYS A 130 -2.39 -12.90 -17.88
N LEU A 131 -2.83 -12.26 -16.79
CA LEU A 131 -3.64 -12.93 -15.77
C LEU A 131 -5.00 -13.37 -16.32
N ALA A 132 -5.64 -12.58 -17.17
CA ALA A 132 -6.92 -12.93 -17.79
C ALA A 132 -6.80 -14.16 -18.71
N ALA A 133 -5.68 -14.29 -19.42
CA ALA A 133 -5.39 -15.43 -20.28
C ALA A 133 -4.94 -16.68 -19.50
N THR A 134 -4.52 -16.54 -18.24
CA THR A 134 -4.06 -17.66 -17.40
C THR A 134 -5.25 -18.52 -16.95
N LYS A 135 -5.09 -19.84 -16.97
CA LYS A 135 -6.12 -20.78 -16.49
C LYS A 135 -6.42 -20.55 -15.01
N SER A 136 -7.71 -20.57 -14.67
CA SER A 136 -8.14 -20.53 -13.26
C SER A 136 -7.64 -21.78 -12.51
N ILE A 137 -7.09 -21.56 -11.31
CA ILE A 137 -6.65 -22.64 -10.41
C ILE A 137 -7.68 -22.97 -9.34
N GLY A 138 -8.73 -22.16 -9.22
CA GLY A 138 -9.78 -22.40 -8.24
C GLY A 138 -10.79 -21.25 -8.19
N ILE A 139 -11.80 -21.47 -7.33
CA ILE A 139 -12.88 -20.52 -7.08
C ILE A 139 -12.90 -20.20 -5.59
N TYR A 140 -12.93 -18.91 -5.27
CA TYR A 140 -13.15 -18.41 -3.91
C TYR A 140 -14.54 -17.79 -3.80
N LYS A 141 -15.32 -18.22 -2.81
CA LYS A 141 -16.66 -17.69 -2.53
C LYS A 141 -16.62 -16.97 -1.19
N CYS A 142 -17.17 -15.76 -1.14
CA CYS A 142 -17.37 -15.03 0.12
C CYS A 142 -18.68 -14.26 0.10
N ILE A 143 -19.13 -13.87 1.29
CA ILE A 143 -20.25 -12.94 1.46
C ILE A 143 -19.67 -11.55 1.60
N ILE A 144 -20.15 -10.63 0.77
CA ILE A 144 -19.89 -9.21 0.91
C ILE A 144 -21.00 -8.65 1.76
N GLU A 145 -20.65 -8.15 2.94
CA GLU A 145 -21.59 -7.53 3.88
C GLU A 145 -22.31 -6.33 3.25
N GLU A 146 -23.47 -6.03 3.80
CA GLU A 146 -24.23 -4.87 3.36
C GLU A 146 -23.46 -3.56 3.57
N ASN A 147 -23.66 -2.61 2.68
CA ASN A 147 -23.18 -1.25 2.84
C ASN A 147 -24.37 -0.31 3.05
N THR A 148 -24.69 -0.06 4.31
CA THR A 148 -25.84 0.77 4.72
C THR A 148 -25.76 2.20 4.19
N HIS A 149 -24.54 2.79 4.11
CA HIS A 149 -24.35 4.14 3.57
C HIS A 149 -24.66 4.23 2.08
N LYS A 150 -24.36 3.17 1.31
CA LYS A 150 -24.65 3.12 -0.14
C LYS A 150 -25.93 2.37 -0.46
N LYS A 151 -26.67 1.90 0.55
CA LYS A 151 -27.90 1.09 0.39
C LYS A 151 -27.68 -0.13 -0.52
N ILE A 152 -26.51 -0.77 -0.42
CA ILE A 152 -26.19 -1.99 -1.16
C ILE A 152 -26.37 -3.18 -0.22
N PRO A 153 -27.28 -4.13 -0.52
CA PRO A 153 -27.53 -5.29 0.35
C PRO A 153 -26.33 -6.25 0.35
N SER A 154 -26.29 -7.09 1.39
CA SER A 154 -25.36 -8.23 1.43
C SER A 154 -25.55 -9.13 0.21
N ARG A 155 -24.44 -9.66 -0.33
CA ARG A 155 -24.46 -10.52 -1.51
C ARG A 155 -23.33 -11.53 -1.50
N ALA A 156 -23.56 -12.69 -2.09
CA ALA A 156 -22.51 -13.65 -2.40
C ALA A 156 -21.66 -13.11 -3.56
N ALA A 157 -20.35 -13.22 -3.42
CA ALA A 157 -19.38 -12.96 -4.49
C ALA A 157 -18.58 -14.22 -4.79
N ILE A 158 -18.37 -14.47 -6.07
CA ILE A 158 -17.59 -15.62 -6.58
C ILE A 158 -16.40 -15.03 -7.32
N PHE A 159 -15.19 -15.42 -6.93
CA PHE A 159 -13.94 -15.01 -7.54
C PHE A 159 -13.23 -16.20 -8.16
N GLU A 160 -12.81 -16.05 -9.39
CA GLU A 160 -11.84 -16.97 -9.99
C GLU A 160 -10.43 -16.60 -9.51
N VAL A 161 -9.69 -17.59 -9.06
CA VAL A 161 -8.29 -17.42 -8.64
C VAL A 161 -7.38 -17.83 -9.79
N ARG A 162 -6.53 -16.93 -10.21
CA ARG A 162 -5.52 -17.14 -11.26
C ARG A 162 -4.16 -16.73 -10.73
N VAL A 163 -3.14 -17.49 -11.05
CA VAL A 163 -1.76 -17.20 -10.61
C VAL A 163 -0.83 -17.33 -11.81
N SER A 164 0.03 -16.34 -11.98
CA SER A 164 1.06 -16.33 -13.01
C SER A 164 2.36 -15.79 -12.43
N LYS A 165 3.47 -16.44 -12.75
CA LYS A 165 4.79 -15.85 -12.51
C LYS A 165 5.01 -14.77 -13.57
N VAL A 166 5.35 -13.57 -13.10
CA VAL A 166 5.72 -12.44 -13.96
C VAL A 166 7.15 -12.02 -13.67
N ILE A 167 7.89 -11.68 -14.70
CA ILE A 167 9.28 -11.25 -14.62
C ILE A 167 9.35 -9.85 -15.22
#